data_f68d93b5624c8fb6f0c3f0061ea376c4
#
_entry.id   f68d93b5624c8fb6f0c3f0061ea376c4
#
_cell.length_a   1.000
_cell.length_b   1.000
_cell.length_c   1.000
_cell.angle_alpha   90.00
_cell.angle_beta   90.00
_cell.angle_gamma   90.00
#
_symmetry.space_group_name_H-M   'P 1'
#
loop_
_entity.id
_entity.type
_entity.pdbx_description
1 polymer ?
#
loop_
_entity_poly.entity_id
_entity_poly.type
_entity_poly.pdbx_seq_one_letter_code
_entity_poly.pdbx_strand_id
1 'polypeptide(L)'
;MKTTKILNLIALLFLIANLGVAIFIVLNKSSIILHWDILGHVTNYGAQQFILVLPLVSCLIYAILRRYIKDPYKMNYIGSVVQTEQNATLLRNYLDIASVGVTALLLYVTMCSGGLLPMSPYVVYSIICVVAGLYIYTRHRLERA
;
A
#
# COMPACT_ATOMS: atom_id res chain seq x y z
N MET A 1 11.06 17.92 -4.20
CA MET A 1 10.85 18.19 -2.75
C MET A 1 9.40 18.45 -2.35
N LYS A 2 8.61 19.31 -3.03
CA LYS A 2 7.19 19.54 -2.67
C LYS A 2 6.32 18.30 -2.91
N THR A 3 6.46 17.62 -4.03
CA THR A 3 5.66 16.43 -4.42
C THR A 3 5.82 15.27 -3.43
N THR A 4 7.04 14.96 -3.02
CA THR A 4 7.34 13.92 -2.00
C THR A 4 6.63 14.20 -0.67
N LYS A 5 6.60 15.47 -0.22
CA LYS A 5 5.89 15.85 1.01
C LYS A 5 4.38 15.63 0.89
N ILE A 6 3.79 15.96 -0.27
CA ILE A 6 2.36 15.77 -0.54
C ILE A 6 2.00 14.29 -0.56
N LEU A 7 2.75 13.47 -1.30
CA LEU A 7 2.52 12.02 -1.37
C LEU A 7 2.64 11.37 0.01
N ASN A 8 3.65 11.78 0.79
CA ASN A 8 3.80 11.31 2.17
C ASN A 8 2.59 11.69 3.06
N LEU A 9 2.09 12.92 2.94
CA LEU A 9 0.91 13.36 3.69
C LEU A 9 -0.31 12.54 3.30
N ILE A 10 -0.52 12.27 2.01
CA ILE A 10 -1.64 11.44 1.52
C ILE A 10 -1.54 10.02 2.10
N ALA A 11 -0.35 9.40 2.05
CA ALA A 11 -0.14 8.07 2.63
C ALA A 11 -0.42 8.04 4.14
N LEU A 12 0.00 9.07 4.89
CA LEU A 12 -0.31 9.20 6.32
C LEU A 12 -1.81 9.37 6.59
N LEU A 13 -2.51 10.14 5.77
CA LEU A 13 -3.97 10.29 5.88
C LEU A 13 -4.68 8.96 5.65
N PHE A 14 -4.23 8.16 4.68
CA PHE A 14 -4.78 6.81 4.47
C PHE A 14 -4.49 5.88 5.65
N LEU A 15 -3.32 5.96 6.28
CA LEU A 15 -3.01 5.18 7.49
C LEU A 15 -3.93 5.55 8.66
N ILE A 16 -4.11 6.85 8.90
CA ILE A 16 -4.98 7.34 9.98
C ILE A 16 -6.44 6.92 9.71
N ALA A 17 -6.91 7.10 8.47
CA ALA A 17 -8.24 6.67 8.06
C ALA A 17 -8.43 5.16 8.22
N ASN A 18 -7.42 4.36 7.83
CA ASN A 18 -7.46 2.89 7.98
C ASN A 18 -7.61 2.48 9.44
N LEU A 19 -6.84 3.08 10.34
CA LEU A 19 -6.96 2.82 11.78
C LEU A 19 -8.33 3.23 12.32
N GLY A 20 -8.82 4.43 11.95
CA GLY A 20 -10.14 4.92 12.35
C GLY A 20 -11.28 4.01 11.88
N VAL A 21 -11.23 3.57 10.62
CA VAL A 21 -12.22 2.63 10.06
C VAL A 21 -12.15 1.27 10.76
N ALA A 22 -10.96 0.74 11.02
CA ALA A 22 -10.80 -0.53 11.73
C ALA A 22 -11.36 -0.47 13.15
N ILE A 23 -11.10 0.61 13.89
CA ILE A 23 -11.68 0.83 15.23
C ILE A 23 -13.21 0.92 15.15
N PHE A 24 -13.74 1.69 14.18
CA PHE A 24 -15.18 1.77 13.97
C PHE A 24 -15.81 0.39 13.73
N ILE A 25 -15.18 -0.44 12.90
CA ILE A 25 -15.66 -1.81 12.61
C ILE A 25 -15.66 -2.66 13.88
N VAL A 26 -14.59 -2.65 14.67
CA VAL A 26 -14.51 -3.41 15.93
C VAL A 26 -15.62 -3.02 16.91
N LEU A 27 -15.96 -1.74 16.96
CA LEU A 27 -16.97 -1.24 17.92
C LEU A 27 -18.42 -1.47 17.44
N ASN A 28 -18.66 -1.61 16.13
CA ASN A 28 -20.03 -1.59 15.56
C ASN A 28 -20.43 -2.86 14.81
N LYS A 29 -19.50 -3.79 14.59
CA LYS A 29 -19.77 -5.05 13.88
C LYS A 29 -19.47 -6.25 14.77
N SER A 30 -20.21 -7.33 14.58
CA SER A 30 -19.99 -8.62 15.27
C SER A 30 -19.06 -9.55 14.51
N SER A 31 -18.94 -9.35 13.21
CA SER A 31 -18.10 -10.15 12.31
C SER A 31 -17.60 -9.32 11.14
N ILE A 32 -16.54 -9.80 10.50
CA ILE A 32 -15.96 -9.22 9.29
C ILE A 32 -15.85 -10.27 8.19
N ILE A 33 -15.69 -9.81 6.96
CA ILE A 33 -15.38 -10.68 5.82
C ILE A 33 -13.85 -10.90 5.80
N LEU A 34 -13.45 -12.18 5.85
CA LEU A 34 -12.04 -12.57 5.82
C LEU A 34 -11.54 -12.94 4.43
N HIS A 35 -12.43 -13.45 3.58
CA HIS A 35 -12.02 -13.97 2.28
C HIS A 35 -13.10 -13.76 1.22
N TRP A 36 -12.64 -13.46 -0.02
CA TRP A 36 -13.43 -13.39 -1.23
C TRP A 36 -12.84 -14.34 -2.29
N ASP A 37 -13.66 -14.80 -3.19
CA ASP A 37 -13.20 -15.45 -4.42
C ASP A 37 -12.64 -14.43 -5.42
N ILE A 38 -12.13 -14.93 -6.55
CA ILE A 38 -11.53 -14.09 -7.61
C ILE A 38 -12.53 -13.14 -8.27
N LEU A 39 -13.83 -13.38 -8.11
CA LEU A 39 -14.91 -12.54 -8.63
C LEU A 39 -15.41 -11.52 -7.59
N GLY A 40 -14.91 -11.59 -6.35
CA GLY A 40 -15.29 -10.70 -5.27
C GLY A 40 -16.48 -11.18 -4.43
N HIS A 41 -16.94 -12.43 -4.60
CA HIS A 41 -17.97 -13.00 -3.76
C HIS A 41 -17.40 -13.42 -2.41
N VAL A 42 -18.13 -13.14 -1.34
CA VAL A 42 -17.72 -13.48 0.03
C VAL A 42 -17.74 -14.99 0.21
N THR A 43 -16.64 -15.55 0.71
CA THR A 43 -16.50 -17.00 0.95
C THR A 43 -16.25 -17.34 2.41
N ASN A 44 -15.82 -16.40 3.24
CA ASN A 44 -15.58 -16.66 4.66
C ASN A 44 -15.72 -15.40 5.52
N TYR A 45 -16.16 -15.60 6.77
CA TYR A 45 -16.31 -14.58 7.81
C TYR A 45 -15.46 -14.93 9.02
N GLY A 46 -15.14 -13.93 9.84
CA GLY A 46 -14.40 -14.10 11.09
C GLY A 46 -14.72 -13.05 12.14
N ALA A 47 -14.07 -13.17 13.29
CA ALA A 47 -14.28 -12.23 14.37
C ALA A 47 -13.77 -10.81 14.02
N GLN A 48 -14.51 -9.79 14.44
CA GLN A 48 -14.24 -8.39 14.09
C GLN A 48 -12.85 -7.92 14.50
N GLN A 49 -12.23 -8.49 15.54
CA GLN A 49 -10.91 -8.08 16.03
C GLN A 49 -9.80 -8.31 14.97
N PHE A 50 -9.96 -9.28 14.08
CA PHE A 50 -8.98 -9.55 13.03
C PHE A 50 -8.81 -8.39 12.06
N ILE A 51 -9.75 -7.44 11.98
CA ILE A 51 -9.63 -6.24 11.14
C ILE A 51 -8.41 -5.39 11.53
N LEU A 52 -7.99 -5.40 12.81
CA LEU A 52 -6.86 -4.62 13.31
C LEU A 52 -5.52 -5.05 12.71
N VAL A 53 -5.44 -6.24 12.13
CA VAL A 53 -4.25 -6.71 11.40
C VAL A 53 -3.97 -5.83 10.17
N LEU A 54 -5.00 -5.34 9.49
CA LEU A 54 -4.85 -4.56 8.25
C LEU A 54 -4.16 -3.21 8.48
N PRO A 55 -4.57 -2.34 9.42
CA PRO A 55 -3.82 -1.13 9.73
C PRO A 55 -2.43 -1.41 10.30
N LEU A 56 -2.24 -2.48 11.08
CA LEU A 56 -0.90 -2.87 11.57
C LEU A 56 0.04 -3.19 10.41
N VAL A 57 -0.39 -4.04 9.46
CA VAL A 57 0.37 -4.39 8.25
C VAL A 57 0.61 -3.14 7.40
N SER A 58 -0.38 -2.26 7.27
CA SER A 58 -0.25 -1.00 6.54
C SER A 58 0.85 -0.11 7.14
N CYS A 59 0.87 0.06 8.46
CA CYS A 59 1.92 0.80 9.16
C CYS A 59 3.30 0.18 8.97
N LEU A 60 3.40 -1.15 9.06
CA LEU A 60 4.66 -1.86 8.88
C LEU A 60 5.23 -1.67 7.47
N ILE A 61 4.41 -1.88 6.43
CA ILE A 61 4.83 -1.70 5.04
C ILE A 61 5.22 -0.23 4.80
N TYR A 62 4.41 0.72 5.26
CA TYR A 62 4.73 2.14 5.16
C TYR A 62 6.08 2.47 5.82
N ALA A 63 6.35 1.98 7.03
CA ALA A 63 7.62 2.22 7.72
C ALA A 63 8.82 1.64 6.95
N ILE A 64 8.67 0.45 6.36
CA ILE A 64 9.69 -0.18 5.51
C ILE A 64 9.96 0.68 4.29
N LEU A 65 8.91 1.11 3.57
CA LEU A 65 9.06 1.96 2.38
C LEU A 65 9.72 3.30 2.74
N ARG A 66 9.33 3.92 3.87
CA ARG A 66 9.97 5.16 4.35
C ARG A 66 11.45 5.00 4.70
N ARG A 67 11.85 3.83 5.20
CA ARG A 67 13.27 3.51 5.41
C ARG A 67 14.04 3.49 4.09
N TYR A 68 13.47 2.85 3.05
CA TYR A 68 14.11 2.81 1.72
C TYR A 68 14.09 4.17 1.00
N ILE A 69 13.11 5.03 1.23
CA ILE A 69 13.12 6.40 0.67
C ILE A 69 14.31 7.21 1.20
N LYS A 70 14.73 6.99 2.46
CA LYS A 70 15.93 7.65 3.02
C LYS A 70 17.22 7.17 2.35
N ASP A 71 17.30 5.86 2.05
CA ASP A 71 18.45 5.24 1.42
C ASP A 71 17.98 4.22 0.35
N PRO A 72 17.68 4.68 -0.87
CA PRO A 72 17.05 3.85 -1.89
C PRO A 72 17.97 2.73 -2.42
N TYR A 73 19.28 2.86 -2.25
CA TYR A 73 20.24 1.86 -2.71
C TYR A 73 20.34 0.63 -1.80
N LYS A 74 19.74 0.67 -0.62
CA LYS A 74 19.62 -0.53 0.24
C LYS A 74 18.60 -1.56 -0.24
N MET A 75 17.90 -1.28 -1.33
CA MET A 75 16.97 -2.24 -1.96
C MET A 75 17.75 -3.27 -2.78
N ASN A 76 18.15 -4.38 -2.17
CA ASN A 76 19.01 -5.40 -2.76
C ASN A 76 18.47 -6.09 -4.03
N TYR A 77 17.15 -6.03 -4.30
CA TYR A 77 16.52 -6.69 -5.45
C TYR A 77 16.51 -5.84 -6.73
N ILE A 78 17.03 -4.63 -6.70
CA ILE A 78 17.12 -3.74 -7.90
C ILE A 78 18.31 -4.13 -8.78
N GLY A 79 19.26 -4.90 -8.26
CA GLY A 79 20.50 -5.29 -8.94
C GLY A 79 21.58 -4.21 -8.85
N SER A 80 22.66 -4.36 -9.62
CA SER A 80 23.72 -3.36 -9.70
C SER A 80 23.24 -2.11 -10.44
N VAL A 81 23.03 -1.04 -9.70
CA VAL A 81 22.60 0.26 -10.21
C VAL A 81 23.67 1.29 -9.89
N VAL A 82 24.01 2.14 -10.84
CA VAL A 82 24.96 3.23 -10.60
C VAL A 82 24.38 4.19 -9.56
N GLN A 83 25.15 4.52 -8.53
CA GLN A 83 24.69 5.40 -7.45
C GLN A 83 24.80 6.87 -7.88
N THR A 84 23.81 7.34 -8.65
CA THR A 84 23.68 8.73 -9.08
C THR A 84 22.47 9.39 -8.40
N GLU A 85 22.49 10.71 -8.25
CA GLU A 85 21.32 11.43 -7.70
C GLU A 85 20.07 11.30 -8.59
N GLN A 86 20.26 11.13 -9.89
CA GLN A 86 19.17 10.86 -10.83
C GLN A 86 18.49 9.53 -10.52
N ASN A 87 19.27 8.46 -10.36
CA ASN A 87 18.75 7.14 -10.00
C ASN A 87 18.09 7.15 -8.60
N ALA A 88 18.72 7.83 -7.62
CA ALA A 88 18.14 8.01 -6.29
C ALA A 88 16.77 8.70 -6.35
N THR A 89 16.64 9.73 -7.18
CA THR A 89 15.37 10.46 -7.35
C THR A 89 14.29 9.59 -7.99
N LEU A 90 14.63 8.80 -9.01
CA LEU A 90 13.70 7.86 -9.64
C LEU A 90 13.18 6.82 -8.61
N LEU A 91 14.08 6.25 -7.83
CA LEU A 91 13.73 5.27 -6.79
C LEU A 91 12.86 5.87 -5.68
N ARG A 92 13.20 7.08 -5.20
CA ARG A 92 12.39 7.79 -4.19
C ARG A 92 10.98 8.08 -4.70
N ASN A 93 10.84 8.56 -5.94
CA ASN A 93 9.54 8.84 -6.54
C ASN A 93 8.68 7.57 -6.65
N TYR A 94 9.28 6.46 -7.09
CA TYR A 94 8.59 5.17 -7.11
C TYR A 94 8.11 4.76 -5.71
N LEU A 95 8.97 4.82 -4.71
CA LEU A 95 8.65 4.43 -3.34
C LEU A 95 7.57 5.33 -2.71
N ASP A 96 7.57 6.63 -3.00
CA ASP A 96 6.53 7.55 -2.54
C ASP A 96 5.17 7.18 -3.14
N ILE A 97 5.10 6.91 -4.45
CA ILE A 97 3.85 6.49 -5.12
C ILE A 97 3.41 5.11 -4.63
N ALA A 98 4.35 4.17 -4.48
CA ALA A 98 4.06 2.84 -3.93
C ALA A 98 3.50 2.92 -2.50
N SER A 99 4.02 3.83 -1.67
CA SER A 99 3.50 4.07 -0.32
C SER A 99 2.04 4.50 -0.33
N VAL A 100 1.67 5.43 -1.22
CA VAL A 100 0.27 5.86 -1.41
C VAL A 100 -0.59 4.70 -1.90
N GLY A 101 -0.14 3.98 -2.93
CA GLY A 101 -0.89 2.86 -3.50
C GLY A 101 -1.19 1.75 -2.49
N VAL A 102 -0.17 1.34 -1.71
CA VAL A 102 -0.34 0.27 -0.70
C VAL A 102 -1.22 0.71 0.46
N THR A 103 -1.05 1.94 0.97
CA THR A 103 -1.89 2.43 2.07
C THR A 103 -3.34 2.63 1.63
N ALA A 104 -3.59 3.10 0.40
CA ALA A 104 -4.93 3.20 -0.19
C ALA A 104 -5.56 1.82 -0.38
N LEU A 105 -4.81 0.84 -0.90
CA LEU A 105 -5.28 -0.53 -1.09
C LEU A 105 -5.70 -1.16 0.23
N LEU A 106 -4.88 -1.06 1.28
CA LEU A 106 -5.19 -1.62 2.58
C LEU A 106 -6.37 -0.93 3.27
N LEU A 107 -6.53 0.40 3.10
CA LEU A 107 -7.74 1.10 3.54
C LEU A 107 -8.98 0.55 2.80
N TYR A 108 -8.91 0.40 1.47
CA TYR A 108 -10.01 -0.15 0.67
C TYR A 108 -10.39 -1.56 1.14
N VAL A 109 -9.41 -2.45 1.33
CA VAL A 109 -9.64 -3.81 1.83
C VAL A 109 -10.27 -3.79 3.22
N THR A 110 -9.83 -2.89 4.11
CA THR A 110 -10.43 -2.72 5.45
C THR A 110 -11.90 -2.33 5.37
N MET A 111 -12.25 -1.38 4.50
CA MET A 111 -13.65 -0.98 4.28
C MET A 111 -14.50 -2.12 3.72
N CYS A 112 -13.97 -2.89 2.77
CA CYS A 112 -14.65 -4.07 2.22
C CYS A 112 -14.82 -5.16 3.27
N SER A 113 -13.79 -5.46 4.07
CA SER A 113 -13.85 -6.44 5.16
C SER A 113 -14.90 -6.10 6.20
N GLY A 114 -15.07 -4.82 6.52
CA GLY A 114 -16.13 -4.35 7.41
C GLY A 114 -17.51 -4.28 6.79
N GLY A 115 -17.68 -4.63 5.51
CA GLY A 115 -18.93 -4.53 4.77
C GLY A 115 -19.40 -3.08 4.56
N LEU A 116 -18.47 -2.10 4.58
CA LEU A 116 -18.77 -0.70 4.31
C LEU A 116 -18.79 -0.40 2.81
N LEU A 117 -18.03 -1.16 2.03
CA LEU A 117 -18.00 -1.11 0.57
C LEU A 117 -18.06 -2.53 -0.02
N PRO A 118 -18.61 -2.70 -1.21
CA PRO A 118 -18.52 -3.96 -1.94
C PRO A 118 -17.08 -4.18 -2.42
N MET A 119 -16.61 -5.43 -2.34
CA MET A 119 -15.31 -5.80 -2.91
C MET A 119 -15.41 -5.80 -4.44
N SER A 120 -14.55 -5.02 -5.08
CA SER A 120 -14.35 -5.05 -6.52
C SER A 120 -12.93 -5.53 -6.83
N PRO A 121 -12.76 -6.73 -7.41
CA PRO A 121 -11.45 -7.22 -7.82
C PRO A 121 -10.73 -6.26 -8.79
N TYR A 122 -11.48 -5.56 -9.63
CA TYR A 122 -10.93 -4.60 -10.59
C TYR A 122 -10.18 -3.44 -9.91
N VAL A 123 -10.69 -2.94 -8.77
CA VAL A 123 -10.01 -1.90 -7.98
C VAL A 123 -8.68 -2.42 -7.45
N VAL A 124 -8.69 -3.63 -6.87
CA VAL A 124 -7.49 -4.27 -6.32
C VAL A 124 -6.45 -4.48 -7.41
N TYR A 125 -6.83 -5.12 -8.51
CA TYR A 125 -5.92 -5.39 -9.63
C TYR A 125 -5.40 -4.11 -10.28
N SER A 126 -6.22 -3.08 -10.44
CA SER A 126 -5.78 -1.79 -11.00
C SER A 126 -4.68 -1.16 -10.16
N ILE A 127 -4.82 -1.12 -8.83
CA ILE A 127 -3.80 -0.56 -7.95
C ILE A 127 -2.50 -1.39 -8.04
N ILE A 128 -2.61 -2.72 -8.01
CA ILE A 128 -1.46 -3.62 -8.13
C ILE A 128 -0.76 -3.42 -9.48
N CYS A 129 -1.51 -3.36 -10.59
CA CYS A 129 -0.97 -3.15 -11.93
C CYS A 129 -0.26 -1.79 -12.06
N VAL A 130 -0.81 -0.72 -11.47
CA VAL A 130 -0.16 0.60 -11.48
C VAL A 130 1.16 0.55 -10.72
N VAL A 131 1.20 -0.02 -9.50
CA VAL A 131 2.43 -0.11 -8.70
C VAL A 131 3.47 -0.99 -9.40
N ALA A 132 3.06 -2.15 -9.95
CA ALA A 132 3.95 -3.05 -10.67
C ALA A 132 4.46 -2.43 -11.99
N GLY A 133 3.60 -1.76 -12.74
CA GLY A 133 3.96 -1.05 -13.97
C GLY A 133 4.97 0.08 -13.72
N LEU A 134 4.77 0.85 -12.63
CA LEU A 134 5.71 1.87 -12.20
C LEU A 134 7.07 1.28 -11.77
N TYR A 135 7.07 0.09 -11.14
CA TYR A 135 8.31 -0.62 -10.83
C TYR A 135 9.08 -0.99 -12.10
N ILE A 136 8.40 -1.59 -13.09
CA ILE A 136 8.99 -1.97 -14.38
C ILE A 136 9.53 -0.73 -15.10
N TYR A 137 8.72 0.33 -15.17
CA TYR A 137 9.15 1.61 -15.77
C TYR A 137 10.38 2.17 -15.09
N THR A 138 10.39 2.26 -13.75
CA THR A 138 11.52 2.76 -12.97
C THR A 138 12.77 1.93 -13.25
N ARG A 139 12.64 0.58 -13.22
CA ARG A 139 13.75 -0.33 -13.50
C ARG A 139 14.35 -0.14 -14.90
N HIS A 140 13.53 0.16 -15.90
CA HIS A 140 14.02 0.44 -17.26
C HIS A 140 14.76 1.77 -17.38
N ARG A 141 14.41 2.74 -16.53
CA ARG A 141 15.02 4.09 -16.54
C ARG A 141 16.29 4.19 -15.70
N LEU A 142 16.58 3.21 -14.84
CA LEU A 142 17.79 3.21 -14.02
C LEU A 142 19.02 2.94 -14.87
N GLU A 143 20.03 3.77 -14.73
CA GLU A 143 21.37 3.52 -15.28
C GLU A 143 22.00 2.33 -14.52
N ARG A 144 22.42 1.32 -15.30
CA ARG A 144 23.04 0.10 -14.75
C ARG A 144 24.57 0.22 -14.81
N ALA A 145 25.23 -0.41 -13.84
CA ALA A 145 26.68 -0.56 -13.84
C ALA A 145 27.11 -1.62 -14.85
#